data_8695d7d324dec278697e12f7ab5d8d90
#
_entry.id   8695d7d324dec278697e12f7ab5d8d90
#
_cell.length_a   1.000
_cell.length_b   1.000
_cell.length_c   1.000
_cell.angle_alpha   90.00
_cell.angle_beta   90.00
_cell.angle_gamma   90.00
#
_symmetry.space_group_name_H-M   'P 1'
#
loop_
_entity.id
_entity.type
_entity.pdbx_description
1 polymer ?
#
loop_
_entity_poly.entity_id
_entity_poly.type
_entity_poly.pdbx_seq_one_letter_code
_entity_poly.pdbx_strand_id
1 'polypeptide(L)'
;ELYNRRTKDPENPEITLLSGLQRSRGIELTASGKLGGNWYLRGGVGVQDATVVKDNNGFEGKRINGVAKHNGNVFLTWKPEMGWYAETGLTLVGQRYADNQNTVVLPGYGRWDALAGYREKDWEVSGALTNLTDRDYYASATSGSQIMPGEPRSLVVTGKYSF
;
A
#
# COMPACT_ATOMS: atom_id res chain seq x y z
N GLU A 1 -8.50 17.65 -2.98
CA GLU A 1 -9.11 18.11 -1.72
C GLU A 1 -10.38 17.33 -1.43
N LEU A 2 -10.63 17.01 -0.17
CA LEU A 2 -11.84 16.38 0.32
C LEU A 2 -12.58 17.35 1.23
N TYR A 3 -13.73 17.78 0.78
CA TYR A 3 -14.65 18.66 1.52
C TYR A 3 -15.66 17.86 2.34
N ASN A 4 -16.41 18.54 3.20
CA ASN A 4 -17.50 17.98 3.99
C ASN A 4 -17.04 16.80 4.88
N ARG A 5 -15.85 16.90 5.44
CA ARG A 5 -15.38 15.95 6.45
C ARG A 5 -16.10 16.20 7.76
N ARG A 6 -16.34 15.13 8.50
CA ARG A 6 -16.98 15.21 9.82
C ARG A 6 -16.06 15.92 10.81
N THR A 7 -16.60 16.91 11.48
CA THR A 7 -15.93 17.66 12.56
C THR A 7 -16.97 18.05 13.60
N LYS A 8 -16.55 18.37 14.82
CA LYS A 8 -17.45 18.78 15.89
C LYS A 8 -17.96 20.20 15.64
N ASP A 9 -19.19 20.48 16.11
CA ASP A 9 -19.69 21.84 16.21
C ASP A 9 -18.90 22.60 17.29
N PRO A 10 -18.37 23.81 17.02
CA PRO A 10 -17.64 24.60 18.02
C PRO A 10 -18.51 25.02 19.23
N GLU A 11 -19.81 25.25 19.00
CA GLU A 11 -20.74 25.69 20.03
C GLU A 11 -21.39 24.54 20.80
N ASN A 12 -21.57 23.40 20.12
CA ASN A 12 -22.12 22.19 20.73
C ASN A 12 -21.31 20.93 20.27
N PRO A 13 -20.30 20.49 21.03
CA PRO A 13 -19.44 19.37 20.66
C PRO A 13 -20.13 18.00 20.51
N GLU A 14 -21.39 17.85 20.92
CA GLU A 14 -22.20 16.66 20.72
C GLU A 14 -22.73 16.57 19.28
N ILE A 15 -22.79 17.70 18.59
CA ILE A 15 -23.25 17.80 17.20
C ILE A 15 -22.04 17.59 16.25
N THR A 16 -22.25 16.80 15.20
CA THR A 16 -21.27 16.62 14.14
C THR A 16 -21.67 17.43 12.93
N LEU A 17 -20.78 18.30 12.48
CA LEU A 17 -20.90 19.08 11.25
C LEU A 17 -20.14 18.46 10.10
N LEU A 18 -20.53 18.79 8.88
CA LEU A 18 -19.83 18.40 7.64
C LEU A 18 -19.06 19.61 7.06
N SER A 19 -18.16 20.20 7.84
CA SER A 19 -17.43 21.42 7.47
C SER A 19 -15.92 21.26 7.42
N GLY A 20 -15.39 20.08 7.73
CA GLY A 20 -13.97 19.79 7.69
C GLY A 20 -13.40 19.72 6.27
N LEU A 21 -12.10 20.04 6.13
CA LEU A 21 -11.37 20.00 4.87
C LEU A 21 -10.07 19.23 5.04
N GLN A 22 -9.82 18.27 4.16
CA GLN A 22 -8.55 17.55 4.03
C GLN A 22 -7.97 17.77 2.64
N ARG A 23 -6.65 17.84 2.56
CA ARG A 23 -5.93 18.06 1.31
C ARG A 23 -4.78 17.08 1.18
N SER A 24 -4.67 16.42 0.02
CA SER A 24 -3.48 15.68 -0.39
C SER A 24 -2.94 16.31 -1.68
N ARG A 25 -1.63 16.51 -1.73
CA ARG A 25 -0.89 16.97 -2.90
C ARG A 25 0.35 16.12 -3.05
N GLY A 26 0.71 15.78 -4.28
CA GLY A 26 1.87 14.94 -4.50
C GLY A 26 2.20 14.77 -5.97
N ILE A 27 3.22 13.98 -6.19
CA ILE A 27 3.69 13.57 -7.51
C ILE A 27 3.79 12.05 -7.48
N GLU A 28 3.29 11.41 -8.53
CA GLU A 28 3.45 9.99 -8.80
C GLU A 28 4.12 9.80 -10.15
N LEU A 29 5.06 8.88 -10.19
CA LEU A 29 5.69 8.42 -11.41
C LEU A 29 5.52 6.91 -11.50
N THR A 30 4.95 6.44 -12.60
CA THR A 30 4.81 5.01 -12.90
C THR A 30 5.45 4.69 -14.23
N ALA A 31 6.07 3.54 -14.32
CA ALA A 31 6.62 3.01 -15.55
C ALA A 31 6.32 1.52 -15.67
N SER A 32 6.01 1.08 -16.88
CA SER A 32 5.87 -0.33 -17.20
C SER A 32 6.31 -0.57 -18.64
N GLY A 33 6.96 -1.69 -18.89
CA GLY A 33 7.41 -2.02 -20.23
C GLY A 33 8.14 -3.34 -20.33
N LYS A 34 8.36 -3.73 -21.58
CA LYS A 34 9.18 -4.88 -21.94
C LYS A 34 10.63 -4.44 -22.01
N LEU A 35 11.53 -5.12 -21.28
CA LEU A 35 12.96 -4.85 -21.30
C LEU A 35 13.66 -5.55 -22.47
N GLY A 36 13.08 -6.65 -22.95
CA GLY A 36 13.63 -7.47 -24.03
C GLY A 36 13.34 -8.96 -23.78
N GLY A 37 13.30 -9.77 -24.86
CA GLY A 37 12.93 -11.19 -24.73
C GLY A 37 11.59 -11.34 -24.02
N ASN A 38 11.57 -12.08 -22.92
CA ASN A 38 10.38 -12.33 -22.08
C ASN A 38 10.42 -11.55 -20.75
N TRP A 39 11.28 -10.55 -20.62
CA TRP A 39 11.44 -9.74 -19.42
C TRP A 39 10.55 -8.48 -19.46
N TYR A 40 9.87 -8.24 -18.35
CA TYR A 40 9.00 -7.08 -18.15
C TYR A 40 9.33 -6.43 -16.80
N LEU A 41 9.29 -5.11 -16.80
CA LEU A 41 9.44 -4.31 -15.60
C LEU A 41 8.18 -3.46 -15.42
N ARG A 42 7.70 -3.38 -14.19
CA ARG A 42 6.68 -2.41 -13.79
C ARG A 42 7.02 -1.86 -12.43
N GLY A 43 6.72 -0.60 -12.21
CA GLY A 43 6.96 0.03 -10.92
C GLY A 43 6.43 1.44 -10.86
N GLY A 44 6.43 1.98 -9.65
CA GLY A 44 6.02 3.34 -9.41
C GLY A 44 6.56 3.85 -8.09
N VAL A 45 6.72 5.16 -8.01
CA VAL A 45 7.08 5.89 -6.82
C VAL A 45 6.14 7.07 -6.64
N GLY A 46 5.74 7.34 -5.42
CA GLY A 46 4.89 8.46 -5.07
C GLY A 46 5.44 9.23 -3.88
N VAL A 47 5.34 10.53 -3.95
CA VAL A 47 5.60 11.44 -2.83
C VAL A 47 4.38 12.32 -2.65
N GLN A 48 3.80 12.35 -1.46
CA GLN A 48 2.61 13.13 -1.18
C GLN A 48 2.66 13.78 0.19
N ASP A 49 2.02 14.92 0.29
CA ASP A 49 1.73 15.59 1.54
C ASP A 49 0.21 15.63 1.73
N ALA A 50 -0.27 14.94 2.77
CA ALA A 50 -1.69 14.80 3.08
C ALA A 50 -1.95 15.35 4.48
N THR A 51 -2.70 16.46 4.55
CA THR A 51 -2.92 17.24 5.77
C THR A 51 -4.38 17.58 6.00
N VAL A 52 -4.74 17.74 7.25
CA VAL A 52 -6.01 18.32 7.66
C VAL A 52 -5.90 19.85 7.56
N VAL A 53 -6.73 20.46 6.72
CA VAL A 53 -6.69 21.91 6.45
C VAL A 53 -7.65 22.66 7.35
N LYS A 54 -8.84 22.07 7.60
CA LYS A 54 -9.85 22.64 8.47
C LYS A 54 -10.49 21.54 9.31
N ASP A 55 -10.51 21.74 10.62
CA ASP A 55 -11.13 20.81 11.57
C ASP A 55 -11.40 21.50 12.90
N ASN A 56 -12.56 21.22 13.50
CA ASN A 56 -12.93 21.76 14.80
C ASN A 56 -12.54 20.83 15.97
N ASN A 57 -11.90 19.70 15.68
CA ASN A 57 -11.43 18.75 16.70
C ASN A 57 -9.97 18.98 17.12
N GLY A 58 -9.33 20.05 16.63
CA GLY A 58 -7.94 20.39 16.93
C GLY A 58 -6.90 19.62 16.10
N PHE A 59 -7.29 19.07 14.93
CA PHE A 59 -6.38 18.34 14.05
C PHE A 59 -5.84 19.19 12.89
N GLU A 60 -6.13 20.47 12.84
CA GLU A 60 -5.60 21.37 11.80
C GLU A 60 -4.07 21.32 11.75
N GLY A 61 -3.53 21.25 10.55
CA GLY A 61 -2.09 21.11 10.29
C GLY A 61 -1.53 19.71 10.55
N LYS A 62 -2.32 18.79 11.13
CA LYS A 62 -1.89 17.40 11.32
C LYS A 62 -1.92 16.63 10.00
N ARG A 63 -1.07 15.62 9.92
CA ARG A 63 -1.07 14.70 8.78
C ARG A 63 -2.23 13.75 8.88
N ILE A 64 -2.83 13.41 7.75
CA ILE A 64 -3.89 12.40 7.68
C ILE A 64 -3.29 11.06 8.11
N ASN A 65 -3.93 10.41 9.07
CA ASN A 65 -3.51 9.09 9.58
C ASN A 65 -3.56 8.03 8.47
N GLY A 66 -2.69 7.03 8.56
CA GLY A 66 -2.58 5.94 7.60
C GLY A 66 -1.88 6.31 6.28
N VAL A 67 -1.65 7.61 6.00
CA VAL A 67 -1.07 8.09 4.74
C VAL A 67 0.44 8.25 4.85
N ALA A 68 1.19 7.45 4.09
CA ALA A 68 2.64 7.57 3.99
C ALA A 68 3.02 8.75 3.10
N LYS A 69 4.12 9.46 3.46
CA LYS A 69 4.66 10.55 2.64
C LYS A 69 5.30 10.05 1.35
N HIS A 70 5.92 8.87 1.40
CA HIS A 70 6.54 8.24 0.24
C HIS A 70 6.09 6.78 0.19
N ASN A 71 5.86 6.29 -1.01
CA ASN A 71 5.62 4.89 -1.29
C ASN A 71 6.24 4.53 -2.64
N GLY A 72 6.44 3.26 -2.86
CA GLY A 72 6.94 2.79 -4.14
C GLY A 72 6.86 1.29 -4.27
N ASN A 73 6.91 0.83 -5.50
CA ASN A 73 7.01 -0.59 -5.80
C ASN A 73 7.81 -0.79 -7.08
N VAL A 74 8.41 -1.97 -7.20
CA VAL A 74 9.05 -2.42 -8.44
C VAL A 74 8.88 -3.92 -8.56
N PHE A 75 8.51 -4.39 -9.74
CA PHE A 75 8.33 -5.79 -10.06
C PHE A 75 9.06 -6.14 -11.35
N LEU A 76 9.85 -7.20 -11.30
CA LEU A 76 10.51 -7.80 -12.44
C LEU A 76 9.85 -9.13 -12.74
N THR A 77 9.37 -9.30 -13.96
CA THR A 77 8.66 -10.49 -14.41
C THR A 77 9.40 -11.10 -15.60
N TRP A 78 9.65 -12.38 -15.55
CA TRP A 78 10.06 -13.19 -16.69
C TRP A 78 8.89 -14.10 -17.07
N LYS A 79 8.35 -13.92 -18.28
CA LYS A 79 7.08 -14.55 -18.67
C LYS A 79 7.12 -14.96 -20.15
N PRO A 80 7.64 -16.16 -20.49
CA PRO A 80 7.45 -16.77 -21.81
C PRO A 80 5.99 -17.21 -22.00
N GLU A 81 5.63 -17.54 -23.23
CA GLU A 81 4.27 -18.01 -23.56
C GLU A 81 3.94 -19.33 -22.85
N MET A 82 4.88 -20.26 -22.83
CA MET A 82 4.77 -21.56 -22.15
C MET A 82 6.05 -21.87 -21.37
N GLY A 83 5.97 -22.84 -20.48
CA GLY A 83 7.07 -23.26 -19.62
C GLY A 83 7.13 -22.47 -18.32
N TRP A 84 8.33 -22.37 -17.76
CA TRP A 84 8.58 -21.66 -16.51
C TRP A 84 8.35 -20.16 -16.67
N TYR A 85 7.83 -19.54 -15.63
CA TYR A 85 7.76 -18.09 -15.48
C TYR A 85 7.99 -17.71 -14.03
N ALA A 86 8.43 -16.48 -13.79
CA ALA A 86 8.68 -15.98 -12.44
C ALA A 86 8.45 -14.47 -12.37
N GLU A 87 8.07 -14.02 -11.20
CA GLU A 87 8.00 -12.60 -10.86
C GLU A 87 8.61 -12.38 -9.47
N THR A 88 9.32 -11.29 -9.29
CA THR A 88 9.73 -10.82 -7.97
C THR A 88 9.44 -9.34 -7.84
N GLY A 89 9.09 -8.90 -6.65
CA GLY A 89 8.72 -7.52 -6.43
C GLY A 89 9.04 -7.01 -5.04
N LEU A 90 9.39 -5.75 -4.96
CA LEU A 90 9.62 -5.00 -3.73
C LEU A 90 8.56 -3.92 -3.61
N THR A 91 7.86 -3.88 -2.46
CA THR A 91 6.94 -2.81 -2.08
C THR A 91 7.52 -2.05 -0.91
N LEU A 92 7.59 -0.73 -1.03
CA LEU A 92 8.12 0.19 -0.03
C LEU A 92 7.00 1.12 0.46
N VAL A 93 6.83 1.20 1.76
CA VAL A 93 5.87 2.11 2.39
C VAL A 93 6.62 2.94 3.43
N GLY A 94 6.55 4.25 3.30
CA GLY A 94 7.17 5.18 4.23
C GLY A 94 6.46 5.21 5.58
N GLN A 95 7.07 5.88 6.53
CA GLN A 95 6.50 6.15 7.84
C GLN A 95 5.16 6.89 7.70
N ARG A 96 4.20 6.55 8.59
CA ARG A 96 2.89 7.18 8.71
C ARG A 96 2.41 7.24 10.15
N TYR A 97 1.37 7.99 10.41
CA TYR A 97 0.76 8.05 11.75
C TYR A 97 -0.44 7.10 11.87
N ALA A 98 -0.59 6.48 13.05
CA ALA A 98 -1.73 5.61 13.37
C ALA A 98 -2.98 6.41 13.74
N ASP A 99 -2.82 7.63 14.23
CA ASP A 99 -3.87 8.47 14.79
C ASP A 99 -3.90 9.87 14.18
N ASN A 100 -5.03 10.56 14.32
CA ASN A 100 -5.23 11.93 13.83
C ASN A 100 -4.43 12.97 14.62
N GLN A 101 -4.00 12.65 15.85
CA GLN A 101 -3.19 13.54 16.68
C GLN A 101 -1.72 13.49 16.29
N ASN A 102 -1.32 12.51 15.47
CA ASN A 102 0.04 12.23 15.05
C ASN A 102 0.99 11.89 16.22
N THR A 103 0.47 11.19 17.23
CA THR A 103 1.23 10.79 18.42
C THR A 103 1.85 9.42 18.27
N VAL A 104 1.20 8.51 17.55
CA VAL A 104 1.69 7.14 17.33
C VAL A 104 2.20 6.97 15.91
N VAL A 105 3.48 6.62 15.82
CA VAL A 105 4.16 6.44 14.53
C VAL A 105 4.16 4.98 14.14
N LEU A 106 3.72 4.67 12.93
CA LEU A 106 3.95 3.40 12.27
C LEU A 106 5.23 3.51 11.43
N PRO A 107 6.28 2.74 11.75
CA PRO A 107 7.51 2.71 10.97
C PRO A 107 7.26 2.36 9.50
N GLY A 108 8.09 2.87 8.62
CA GLY A 108 8.11 2.44 7.23
C GLY A 108 8.64 1.02 7.09
N TYR A 109 8.27 0.36 6.01
CA TYR A 109 8.71 -1.00 5.72
C TYR A 109 8.96 -1.24 4.23
N GLY A 110 9.75 -2.28 3.96
CA GLY A 110 9.85 -2.90 2.65
C GLY A 110 9.41 -4.35 2.73
N ARG A 111 8.57 -4.79 1.81
CA ARG A 111 8.11 -6.18 1.67
C ARG A 111 8.55 -6.71 0.33
N TRP A 112 9.21 -7.87 0.36
CA TRP A 112 9.65 -8.56 -0.84
C TRP A 112 8.76 -9.77 -1.08
N ASP A 113 8.24 -9.88 -2.28
CA ASP A 113 7.36 -10.94 -2.73
C ASP A 113 7.97 -11.64 -3.94
N ALA A 114 7.68 -12.94 -4.12
CA ALA A 114 8.12 -13.71 -5.25
C ALA A 114 7.03 -14.67 -5.72
N LEU A 115 6.99 -14.94 -7.00
CA LEU A 115 6.10 -15.93 -7.61
C LEU A 115 6.89 -16.73 -8.64
N ALA A 116 6.67 -18.03 -8.70
CA ALA A 116 7.16 -18.87 -9.77
C ALA A 116 6.06 -19.85 -10.19
N GLY A 117 6.02 -20.20 -11.45
CA GLY A 117 5.05 -21.15 -11.97
C GLY A 117 5.51 -21.80 -13.28
N TYR A 118 4.75 -22.80 -13.66
CA TYR A 118 4.92 -23.52 -14.90
C TYR A 118 3.60 -23.60 -15.63
N ARG A 119 3.57 -23.26 -16.92
CA ARG A 119 2.40 -23.22 -17.77
C ARG A 119 2.57 -24.08 -18.99
N GLU A 120 1.58 -24.91 -19.24
CA GLU A 120 1.35 -25.64 -20.47
C GLU A 120 0.06 -25.15 -21.14
N LYS A 121 -0.28 -25.79 -22.28
CA LYS A 121 -1.47 -25.39 -23.05
C LYS A 121 -2.77 -25.44 -22.21
N ASP A 122 -2.96 -26.53 -21.48
CA ASP A 122 -4.23 -26.83 -20.81
C ASP A 122 -4.15 -26.73 -19.27
N TRP A 123 -2.94 -26.53 -18.71
CA TRP A 123 -2.76 -26.44 -17.26
C TRP A 123 -1.66 -25.48 -16.83
N GLU A 124 -1.77 -25.00 -15.61
CA GLU A 124 -0.80 -24.10 -14.99
C GLU A 124 -0.70 -24.40 -13.50
N VAL A 125 0.50 -24.42 -12.96
CA VAL A 125 0.75 -24.50 -11.52
C VAL A 125 1.66 -23.34 -11.12
N SER A 126 1.35 -22.66 -10.03
CA SER A 126 2.16 -21.58 -9.51
C SER A 126 2.24 -21.60 -7.99
N GLY A 127 3.34 -21.07 -7.47
CA GLY A 127 3.55 -20.77 -6.05
C GLY A 127 3.86 -19.30 -5.88
N ALA A 128 3.10 -18.62 -5.04
CA ALA A 128 3.32 -17.24 -4.65
C ALA A 128 3.79 -17.17 -3.18
N LEU A 129 4.96 -16.59 -2.97
CA LEU A 129 5.57 -16.40 -1.65
C LEU A 129 5.50 -14.91 -1.31
N THR A 130 4.67 -14.57 -0.33
CA THR A 130 4.51 -13.21 0.18
C THR A 130 5.41 -13.01 1.40
N ASN A 131 5.97 -11.80 1.52
CA ASN A 131 6.88 -11.44 2.62
C ASN A 131 8.08 -12.41 2.71
N LEU A 132 8.81 -12.55 1.62
CA LEU A 132 9.93 -13.50 1.45
C LEU A 132 10.95 -13.44 2.61
N THR A 133 11.21 -12.25 3.13
CA THR A 133 12.18 -12.00 4.22
C THR A 133 11.58 -12.18 5.61
N ASP A 134 10.29 -12.54 5.72
CA ASP A 134 9.56 -12.72 6.98
C ASP A 134 9.69 -11.51 7.92
N ARG A 135 9.57 -10.32 7.35
CA ARG A 135 9.74 -9.08 8.08
C ARG A 135 8.47 -8.72 8.85
N ASP A 136 8.63 -8.40 10.14
CA ASP A 136 7.56 -7.80 10.92
C ASP A 136 7.31 -6.36 10.49
N TYR A 137 6.04 -6.02 10.25
CA TYR A 137 5.62 -4.67 9.90
C TYR A 137 4.16 -4.42 10.32
N TYR A 138 3.75 -3.17 10.32
CA TYR A 138 2.36 -2.80 10.56
C TYR A 138 1.67 -2.49 9.23
N ALA A 139 0.59 -3.23 8.91
CA ALA A 139 -0.15 -3.05 7.66
C ALA A 139 -1.01 -1.78 7.69
N SER A 140 -1.72 -1.56 8.78
CA SER A 140 -2.63 -0.42 8.95
C SER A 140 -2.87 -0.10 10.42
N ALA A 141 -3.58 1.01 10.67
CA ALA A 141 -4.14 1.34 11.97
C ALA A 141 -5.45 2.10 11.79
N THR A 142 -6.40 1.87 12.69
CA THR A 142 -7.63 2.67 12.79
C THR A 142 -7.54 3.74 13.90
N SER A 143 -6.64 3.51 14.85
CA SER A 143 -6.32 4.43 15.95
C SER A 143 -4.95 4.10 16.54
N GLY A 144 -4.45 4.90 17.46
CA GLY A 144 -3.19 4.64 18.17
C GLY A 144 -3.17 3.34 18.99
N SER A 145 -4.34 2.80 19.35
CA SER A 145 -4.49 1.54 20.11
C SER A 145 -4.94 0.35 19.27
N GLN A 146 -5.33 0.58 18.02
CA GLN A 146 -5.81 -0.46 17.10
C GLN A 146 -4.90 -0.51 15.87
N ILE A 147 -3.79 -1.19 16.02
CA ILE A 147 -2.77 -1.36 15.00
C ILE A 147 -2.80 -2.79 14.49
N MET A 148 -2.90 -2.96 13.19
CA MET A 148 -2.94 -4.27 12.53
C MET A 148 -1.53 -4.65 12.09
N PRO A 149 -1.01 -5.81 12.52
CA PRO A 149 0.25 -6.35 12.01
C PRO A 149 0.13 -6.68 10.53
N GLY A 150 1.26 -6.70 9.86
CA GLY A 150 1.37 -7.21 8.51
C GLY A 150 1.29 -8.72 8.45
N GLU A 151 1.04 -9.24 7.27
CA GLU A 151 1.04 -10.68 7.04
C GLU A 151 2.45 -11.25 7.22
N PRO A 152 2.61 -12.38 7.94
CA PRO A 152 3.86 -13.12 7.99
C PRO A 152 4.18 -13.70 6.62
N ARG A 153 5.37 -14.29 6.49
CA ARG A 153 5.70 -15.04 5.27
C ARG A 153 4.66 -16.13 5.02
N SER A 154 4.09 -16.13 3.83
CA SER A 154 3.06 -17.08 3.42
C SER A 154 3.31 -17.61 2.02
N LEU A 155 2.96 -18.88 1.79
CA LEU A 155 3.02 -19.55 0.50
C LEU A 155 1.61 -19.94 0.07
N VAL A 156 1.23 -19.53 -1.13
CA VAL A 156 -0.01 -19.96 -1.78
C VAL A 156 0.33 -20.73 -3.04
N VAL A 157 -0.17 -21.96 -3.15
CA VAL A 157 -0.02 -22.77 -4.37
C VAL A 157 -1.34 -22.81 -5.10
N THR A 158 -1.31 -22.53 -6.40
CA THR A 158 -2.51 -22.49 -7.26
C THR A 158 -2.31 -23.44 -8.44
N GLY A 159 -3.29 -24.30 -8.69
CA GLY A 159 -3.41 -25.10 -9.89
C GLY A 159 -4.58 -24.62 -10.74
N LYS A 160 -4.40 -24.52 -12.04
CA LYS A 160 -5.45 -24.19 -13.01
C LYS A 160 -5.45 -25.21 -14.13
N TYR A 161 -6.63 -25.66 -14.52
CA TYR A 161 -6.85 -26.52 -15.68
C TYR A 161 -7.94 -25.89 -16.57
N SER A 162 -7.73 -25.96 -17.90
CA SER A 162 -8.69 -25.44 -18.90
C SER A 162 -9.05 -26.60 -19.86
N PHE A 163 -10.33 -26.90 -20.02
CA PHE A 163 -10.86 -27.95 -20.88
C PHE A 163 -11.80 -27.37 -21.95
#